data_c11cedd05e2f61a77616329f66589df3
#
_entry.id   c11cedd05e2f61a77616329f66589df3
#
_cell.length_a   1.000
_cell.length_b   1.000
_cell.length_c   1.000
_cell.angle_alpha   90.00
_cell.angle_beta   90.00
_cell.angle_gamma   90.00
#
_symmetry.space_group_name_H-M   'P 1'
#
loop_
_entity.id
_entity.type
_entity.pdbx_description
1 polymer ?
#
loop_
_entity_poly.entity_id
_entity_poly.type
_entity_poly.pdbx_seq_one_letter_code
_entity_poly.pdbx_strand_id
1 'polypeptide(L)'
;FSFIQGFITSSISQKVAYDLRSSLSKKMSRMPLSYFDRHSSGDTLSRVTNDIDTIAQSLNQSLSQVITSSVTVVGIFIMMLTISVKMTLIAVLVLPLSMLLIMFVMKHSQKYFSRQQKSLGDVNGHIEEMYGAHDVVKAFNGEKDSVKTFNEYNDALYDSAWKSQFLSGLMQPLSNFVGNLGYVSVCLLGGFLAGGNTITIGDIQAFIQYVRQFNQPIAQLAQTMNMLQSTAAAAERVFE
;
A
#
# COMPACT_ATOMS: atom_id res chain seq x y z
N PHE A 1 -18.20 -18.89 6.55
CA PHE A 1 -17.62 -18.48 5.26
C PHE A 1 -16.10 -18.32 5.38
N SER A 2 -15.58 -17.46 6.27
CA SER A 2 -14.14 -17.19 6.44
C SER A 2 -13.29 -18.43 6.74
N PHE A 3 -13.82 -19.39 7.50
CA PHE A 3 -13.14 -20.66 7.77
C PHE A 3 -12.93 -21.48 6.49
N ILE A 4 -14.00 -21.68 5.72
CA ILE A 4 -13.94 -22.42 4.44
C ILE A 4 -13.04 -21.71 3.45
N GLN A 5 -13.16 -20.41 3.33
CA GLN A 5 -12.31 -19.59 2.48
C GLN A 5 -10.84 -19.73 2.86
N GLY A 6 -10.49 -19.56 4.15
CA GLY A 6 -9.11 -19.69 4.64
C GLY A 6 -8.54 -21.07 4.38
N PHE A 7 -9.31 -22.13 4.56
CA PHE A 7 -8.90 -23.50 4.26
C PHE A 7 -8.59 -23.69 2.77
N ILE A 8 -9.47 -23.21 1.88
CA ILE A 8 -9.30 -23.33 0.44
C ILE A 8 -8.09 -22.49 -0.05
N THR A 9 -8.00 -21.22 0.36
CA THR A 9 -6.91 -20.35 -0.10
C THR A 9 -5.55 -20.82 0.41
N SER A 10 -5.47 -21.29 1.66
CA SER A 10 -4.24 -21.87 2.23
C SER A 10 -3.84 -23.14 1.49
N SER A 11 -4.81 -24.03 1.21
CA SER A 11 -4.54 -25.26 0.45
C SER A 11 -4.01 -24.97 -0.96
N ILE A 12 -4.61 -24.02 -1.67
CA ILE A 12 -4.17 -23.60 -3.01
C ILE A 12 -2.75 -23.02 -2.94
N SER A 13 -2.49 -22.09 -2.02
CA SER A 13 -1.19 -21.41 -1.90
C SER A 13 -0.07 -22.39 -1.55
N GLN A 14 -0.32 -23.33 -0.63
CA GLN A 14 0.65 -24.36 -0.27
C GLN A 14 0.90 -25.37 -1.42
N LYS A 15 -0.14 -25.69 -2.19
CA LYS A 15 -0.01 -26.53 -3.38
C LYS A 15 0.88 -25.85 -4.44
N VAL A 16 0.66 -24.56 -4.70
CA VAL A 16 1.51 -23.76 -5.60
C VAL A 16 2.96 -23.75 -5.13
N ALA A 17 3.20 -23.50 -3.83
CA ALA A 17 4.56 -23.54 -3.27
C ALA A 17 5.24 -24.89 -3.43
N TYR A 18 4.51 -25.97 -3.16
CA TYR A 18 5.00 -27.33 -3.35
C TYR A 18 5.39 -27.59 -4.82
N ASP A 19 4.52 -27.24 -5.76
CA ASP A 19 4.76 -27.48 -7.19
C ASP A 19 5.93 -26.61 -7.71
N LEU A 20 6.07 -25.36 -7.26
CA LEU A 20 7.21 -24.50 -7.59
C LEU A 20 8.52 -25.06 -7.02
N ARG A 21 8.57 -25.46 -5.74
CA ARG A 21 9.77 -26.06 -5.14
C ARG A 21 10.17 -27.35 -5.86
N SER A 22 9.21 -28.23 -6.16
CA SER A 22 9.45 -29.47 -6.89
C SER A 22 10.03 -29.19 -8.30
N SER A 23 9.48 -28.20 -9.01
CA SER A 23 9.93 -27.82 -10.34
C SER A 23 11.33 -27.23 -10.33
N LEU A 24 11.60 -26.32 -9.38
CA LEU A 24 12.93 -25.72 -9.18
C LEU A 24 13.98 -26.79 -8.80
N SER A 25 13.67 -27.66 -7.85
CA SER A 25 14.59 -28.75 -7.46
C SER A 25 14.96 -29.63 -8.65
N LYS A 26 13.98 -29.99 -9.50
CA LYS A 26 14.22 -30.74 -10.73
C LYS A 26 15.04 -29.97 -11.76
N LYS A 27 14.80 -28.65 -11.89
CA LYS A 27 15.59 -27.79 -12.80
C LYS A 27 17.03 -27.68 -12.30
N MET A 28 17.24 -27.41 -11.02
CA MET A 28 18.57 -27.30 -10.41
C MET A 28 19.42 -28.57 -10.60
N SER A 29 18.82 -29.76 -10.44
CA SER A 29 19.53 -31.02 -10.66
C SER A 29 19.98 -31.28 -12.11
N ARG A 30 19.46 -30.49 -13.06
CA ARG A 30 19.79 -30.58 -14.51
C ARG A 30 20.65 -29.42 -14.99
N MET A 31 20.93 -28.42 -14.14
CA MET A 31 21.71 -27.23 -14.52
C MET A 31 23.20 -27.57 -14.62
N PRO A 32 23.94 -26.96 -15.58
CA PRO A 32 25.37 -27.13 -15.70
C PRO A 32 26.11 -26.50 -14.50
N LEU A 33 27.28 -27.08 -14.15
CA LEU A 33 28.13 -26.57 -13.08
C LEU A 33 28.49 -25.08 -13.25
N SER A 34 28.68 -24.63 -14.49
CA SER A 34 28.97 -23.23 -14.81
C SER A 34 27.92 -22.22 -14.33
N TYR A 35 26.69 -22.65 -14.07
CA TYR A 35 25.68 -21.82 -13.44
C TYR A 35 26.03 -21.54 -11.97
N PHE A 36 26.38 -22.60 -11.24
CA PHE A 36 26.71 -22.51 -9.82
C PHE A 36 28.04 -21.79 -9.56
N ASP A 37 28.95 -21.79 -10.55
CA ASP A 37 30.19 -21.00 -10.49
C ASP A 37 29.94 -19.50 -10.62
N ARG A 38 28.87 -19.09 -11.33
CA ARG A 38 28.52 -17.68 -11.57
C ARG A 38 27.52 -17.10 -10.57
N HIS A 39 26.78 -17.93 -9.86
CA HIS A 39 25.75 -17.51 -8.91
C HIS A 39 26.11 -17.99 -7.50
N SER A 40 25.90 -17.16 -6.50
CA SER A 40 26.15 -17.57 -5.13
C SER A 40 25.15 -18.66 -4.69
N SER A 41 25.64 -19.63 -3.94
CA SER A 41 24.78 -20.68 -3.35
C SER A 41 23.68 -20.09 -2.47
N GLY A 42 23.95 -18.95 -1.80
CA GLY A 42 22.97 -18.22 -1.00
C GLY A 42 21.84 -17.63 -1.82
N ASP A 43 22.13 -17.04 -3.01
CA ASP A 43 21.12 -16.50 -3.91
C ASP A 43 20.22 -17.62 -4.45
N THR A 44 20.81 -18.71 -4.90
CA THR A 44 20.06 -19.89 -5.39
C THR A 44 19.16 -20.49 -4.29
N LEU A 45 19.67 -20.61 -3.07
CA LEU A 45 18.90 -21.10 -1.92
C LEU A 45 17.75 -20.13 -1.57
N SER A 46 18.01 -18.82 -1.62
CA SER A 46 16.98 -17.79 -1.37
C SER A 46 15.83 -17.88 -2.35
N ARG A 47 16.07 -18.14 -3.63
CA ARG A 47 15.02 -18.35 -4.64
C ARG A 47 14.12 -19.55 -4.33
N VAL A 48 14.70 -20.65 -3.86
CA VAL A 48 13.97 -21.90 -3.52
C VAL A 48 13.19 -21.80 -2.21
N THR A 49 13.66 -20.97 -1.28
CA THR A 49 13.04 -20.81 0.04
C THR A 49 12.26 -19.50 0.12
N ASN A 50 12.94 -18.36 0.21
CA ASN A 50 12.32 -17.08 0.54
C ASN A 50 11.39 -16.57 -0.56
N ASP A 51 11.78 -16.68 -1.86
CA ASP A 51 10.97 -16.14 -2.93
C ASP A 51 9.70 -16.99 -3.14
N ILE A 52 9.80 -18.33 -3.04
CA ILE A 52 8.61 -19.18 -3.11
C ILE A 52 7.69 -18.98 -1.90
N ASP A 53 8.26 -18.81 -0.69
CA ASP A 53 7.45 -18.51 0.50
C ASP A 53 6.76 -17.15 0.38
N THR A 54 7.44 -16.16 -0.16
CA THR A 54 6.86 -14.84 -0.47
C THR A 54 5.70 -14.96 -1.46
N ILE A 55 5.86 -15.74 -2.53
CA ILE A 55 4.79 -16.01 -3.50
C ILE A 55 3.60 -16.70 -2.80
N ALA A 56 3.84 -17.75 -2.03
CA ALA A 56 2.79 -18.51 -1.37
C ALA A 56 2.00 -17.67 -0.35
N GLN A 57 2.71 -16.90 0.48
CA GLN A 57 2.09 -16.00 1.48
C GLN A 57 1.29 -14.89 0.80
N SER A 58 1.86 -14.26 -0.22
CA SER A 58 1.19 -13.20 -0.98
C SER A 58 -0.03 -13.71 -1.72
N LEU A 59 0.03 -14.90 -2.31
CA LEU A 59 -1.14 -15.54 -2.94
C LEU A 59 -2.24 -15.79 -1.92
N ASN A 60 -1.91 -16.41 -0.77
CA ASN A 60 -2.88 -16.69 0.28
C ASN A 60 -3.58 -15.40 0.76
N GLN A 61 -2.79 -14.38 1.06
CA GLN A 61 -3.31 -13.10 1.54
C GLN A 61 -4.09 -12.36 0.46
N SER A 62 -3.56 -12.28 -0.76
CA SER A 62 -4.22 -11.58 -1.89
C SER A 62 -5.53 -12.25 -2.29
N LEU A 63 -5.56 -13.58 -2.44
CA LEU A 63 -6.79 -14.31 -2.76
C LEU A 63 -7.84 -14.11 -1.68
N SER A 64 -7.46 -14.27 -0.40
CA SER A 64 -8.37 -14.05 0.71
C SER A 64 -8.93 -12.64 0.72
N GLN A 65 -8.06 -11.65 0.53
CA GLN A 65 -8.44 -10.24 0.56
C GLN A 65 -9.35 -9.85 -0.61
N VAL A 66 -9.02 -10.29 -1.84
CA VAL A 66 -9.82 -10.01 -3.04
C VAL A 66 -11.22 -10.62 -2.89
N ILE A 67 -11.32 -11.88 -2.47
CA ILE A 67 -12.61 -12.55 -2.29
C ILE A 67 -13.43 -11.84 -1.22
N THR A 68 -12.87 -11.61 -0.03
CA THR A 68 -13.59 -10.97 1.08
C THR A 68 -14.02 -9.56 0.72
N SER A 69 -13.11 -8.74 0.17
CA SER A 69 -13.42 -7.36 -0.20
C SER A 69 -14.47 -7.29 -1.30
N SER A 70 -14.37 -8.14 -2.33
CA SER A 70 -15.35 -8.16 -3.43
C SER A 70 -16.74 -8.54 -2.94
N VAL A 71 -16.85 -9.61 -2.14
CA VAL A 71 -18.13 -10.04 -1.57
C VAL A 71 -18.72 -8.96 -0.66
N THR A 72 -17.88 -8.32 0.16
CA THR A 72 -18.31 -7.25 1.07
C THR A 72 -18.80 -6.02 0.29
N VAL A 73 -18.05 -5.56 -0.71
CA VAL A 73 -18.44 -4.41 -1.55
C VAL A 73 -19.76 -4.67 -2.28
N VAL A 74 -19.86 -5.83 -2.93
CA VAL A 74 -21.10 -6.20 -3.66
C VAL A 74 -22.28 -6.36 -2.70
N GLY A 75 -22.07 -7.03 -1.56
CA GLY A 75 -23.12 -7.22 -0.56
C GLY A 75 -23.61 -5.90 0.03
N ILE A 76 -22.70 -5.02 0.44
CA ILE A 76 -23.05 -3.69 0.96
C ILE A 76 -23.77 -2.87 -0.12
N PHE A 77 -23.26 -2.87 -1.35
CA PHE A 77 -23.85 -2.11 -2.45
C PHE A 77 -25.29 -2.56 -2.74
N ILE A 78 -25.54 -3.86 -2.78
CA ILE A 78 -26.90 -4.41 -2.93
C ILE A 78 -27.79 -3.96 -1.77
N MET A 79 -27.33 -4.09 -0.53
CA MET A 79 -28.11 -3.68 0.65
C MET A 79 -28.42 -2.18 0.65
N MET A 80 -27.47 -1.34 0.22
CA MET A 80 -27.71 0.09 0.07
C MET A 80 -28.78 0.40 -0.98
N LEU A 81 -28.77 -0.30 -2.12
CA LEU A 81 -29.78 -0.15 -3.18
C LEU A 81 -31.19 -0.58 -2.70
N THR A 82 -31.32 -1.58 -1.85
CA THR A 82 -32.60 -2.01 -1.31
C THR A 82 -33.24 -0.99 -0.37
N ILE A 83 -32.41 -0.20 0.34
CA ILE A 83 -32.89 0.87 1.22
C ILE A 83 -33.31 2.09 0.41
N SER A 84 -32.41 2.66 -0.38
CA SER A 84 -32.69 3.85 -1.17
C SER A 84 -31.66 4.07 -2.28
N VAL A 85 -32.10 4.04 -3.53
CA VAL A 85 -31.24 4.35 -4.69
C VAL A 85 -30.69 5.77 -4.62
N LYS A 86 -31.48 6.76 -4.16
CA LYS A 86 -31.05 8.16 -4.06
C LYS A 86 -29.92 8.34 -3.04
N MET A 87 -30.01 7.70 -1.87
CA MET A 87 -28.97 7.74 -0.86
C MET A 87 -27.70 7.01 -1.34
N THR A 88 -27.86 5.89 -2.05
CA THR A 88 -26.77 5.13 -2.63
C THR A 88 -25.98 5.94 -3.66
N LEU A 89 -26.66 6.69 -4.52
CA LEU A 89 -26.01 7.60 -5.48
C LEU A 89 -25.12 8.64 -4.78
N ILE A 90 -25.59 9.24 -3.69
CA ILE A 90 -24.80 10.21 -2.91
C ILE A 90 -23.56 9.51 -2.31
N ALA A 91 -23.75 8.35 -1.67
CA ALA A 91 -22.66 7.61 -1.07
C ALA A 91 -21.60 7.19 -2.09
N VAL A 92 -22.02 6.73 -3.27
CA VAL A 92 -21.11 6.36 -4.36
C VAL A 92 -20.35 7.58 -4.91
N LEU A 93 -20.97 8.77 -4.97
CA LEU A 93 -20.32 10.02 -5.42
C LEU A 93 -19.21 10.49 -4.46
N VAL A 94 -19.28 10.15 -3.18
CA VAL A 94 -18.24 10.50 -2.19
C VAL A 94 -16.91 9.80 -2.51
N LEU A 95 -16.93 8.59 -3.08
CA LEU A 95 -15.72 7.83 -3.41
C LEU A 95 -14.84 8.51 -4.47
N PRO A 96 -15.34 8.85 -5.67
CA PRO A 96 -14.52 9.53 -6.65
C PRO A 96 -14.08 10.92 -6.17
N LEU A 97 -14.88 11.61 -5.37
CA LEU A 97 -14.49 12.88 -4.78
C LEU A 97 -13.31 12.73 -3.82
N SER A 98 -13.32 11.71 -2.97
CA SER A 98 -12.21 11.38 -2.08
C SER A 98 -10.95 11.00 -2.90
N MET A 99 -11.11 10.18 -3.94
CA MET A 99 -9.99 9.78 -4.81
C MET A 99 -9.36 10.97 -5.53
N LEU A 100 -10.17 11.87 -6.07
CA LEU A 100 -9.68 13.10 -6.74
C LEU A 100 -8.88 13.98 -5.77
N LEU A 101 -9.36 14.14 -4.53
CA LEU A 101 -8.66 14.90 -3.50
C LEU A 101 -7.31 14.24 -3.14
N ILE A 102 -7.31 12.93 -2.92
CA ILE A 102 -6.07 12.19 -2.61
C ILE A 102 -5.07 12.30 -3.77
N MET A 103 -5.52 12.10 -5.02
CA MET A 103 -4.66 12.24 -6.20
C MET A 103 -4.08 13.66 -6.35
N PHE A 104 -4.88 14.69 -6.05
CA PHE A 104 -4.43 16.07 -6.07
C PHE A 104 -3.31 16.31 -5.04
N VAL A 105 -3.51 15.86 -3.80
CA VAL A 105 -2.50 15.96 -2.73
C VAL A 105 -1.25 15.16 -3.08
N MET A 106 -1.39 13.92 -3.55
CA MET A 106 -0.27 13.06 -3.95
C MET A 106 0.57 13.72 -5.05
N LYS A 107 -0.08 14.23 -6.09
CA LYS A 107 0.63 14.91 -7.20
C LYS A 107 1.47 16.09 -6.71
N HIS A 108 0.96 16.86 -5.75
CA HIS A 108 1.71 17.99 -5.18
C HIS A 108 2.78 17.54 -4.18
N SER A 109 2.52 16.50 -3.40
CA SER A 109 3.47 15.94 -2.44
C SER A 109 4.66 15.25 -3.11
N GLN A 110 4.45 14.60 -4.25
CA GLN A 110 5.48 13.79 -4.94
C GLN A 110 6.76 14.58 -5.24
N LYS A 111 6.65 15.85 -5.63
CA LYS A 111 7.80 16.72 -5.87
C LYS A 111 8.67 16.91 -4.62
N TYR A 112 8.03 17.13 -3.48
CA TYR A 112 8.74 17.34 -2.21
C TYR A 112 9.30 16.03 -1.68
N PHE A 113 8.57 14.92 -1.83
CA PHE A 113 9.03 13.59 -1.47
C PHE A 113 10.29 13.19 -2.26
N SER A 114 10.30 13.38 -3.58
CA SER A 114 11.48 13.10 -4.41
C SER A 114 12.67 13.98 -4.02
N ARG A 115 12.42 15.27 -3.72
CA ARG A 115 13.47 16.18 -3.24
C ARG A 115 14.00 15.78 -1.87
N GLN A 116 13.12 15.37 -0.96
CA GLN A 116 13.50 14.85 0.36
C GLN A 116 14.41 13.62 0.25
N GLN A 117 14.07 12.66 -0.62
CA GLN A 117 14.90 11.47 -0.84
C GLN A 117 16.28 11.83 -1.39
N LYS A 118 16.33 12.77 -2.33
CA LYS A 118 17.61 13.27 -2.86
C LYS A 118 18.44 13.94 -1.76
N SER A 119 17.87 14.90 -1.03
CA SER A 119 18.57 15.61 0.04
C SER A 119 19.01 14.67 1.18
N LEU A 120 18.23 13.62 1.48
CA LEU A 120 18.65 12.58 2.42
C LEU A 120 19.86 11.78 1.90
N GLY A 121 19.90 11.49 0.61
CA GLY A 121 21.06 10.87 -0.04
C GLY A 121 22.30 11.77 0.04
N ASP A 122 22.15 13.08 -0.22
CA ASP A 122 23.25 14.06 -0.15
C ASP A 122 23.81 14.16 1.29
N VAL A 123 22.94 14.21 2.32
CA VAL A 123 23.36 14.19 3.74
C VAL A 123 24.09 12.89 4.08
N ASN A 124 23.53 11.73 3.71
CA ASN A 124 24.14 10.44 4.01
C ASN A 124 25.48 10.26 3.28
N GLY A 125 25.58 10.67 2.00
CA GLY A 125 26.81 10.63 1.26
C GLY A 125 27.91 11.51 1.88
N HIS A 126 27.57 12.72 2.32
CA HIS A 126 28.51 13.59 3.03
C HIS A 126 28.98 12.98 4.36
N ILE A 127 28.05 12.39 5.13
CA ILE A 127 28.41 11.70 6.38
C ILE A 127 29.39 10.54 6.08
N GLU A 128 29.06 9.68 5.10
CA GLU A 128 29.90 8.53 4.75
C GLU A 128 31.30 8.99 4.28
N GLU A 129 31.38 10.03 3.44
CA GLU A 129 32.63 10.62 2.99
C GLU A 129 33.47 11.15 4.15
N MET A 130 32.86 11.95 5.04
CA MET A 130 33.56 12.56 6.17
C MET A 130 34.02 11.54 7.22
N TYR A 131 33.23 10.49 7.47
CA TYR A 131 33.65 9.41 8.36
C TYR A 131 34.72 8.51 7.72
N GLY A 132 34.60 8.22 6.43
CA GLY A 132 35.58 7.41 5.69
C GLY A 132 36.94 8.11 5.55
N ALA A 133 36.93 9.44 5.46
CA ALA A 133 38.15 10.27 5.34
C ALA A 133 38.50 11.05 6.62
N HIS A 134 38.05 10.58 7.79
CA HIS A 134 38.16 11.31 9.06
C HIS A 134 39.58 11.78 9.37
N ASP A 135 40.58 10.91 9.18
CA ASP A 135 41.99 11.23 9.45
C ASP A 135 42.49 12.33 8.52
N VAL A 136 42.05 12.35 7.25
CA VAL A 136 42.38 13.38 6.28
C VAL A 136 41.76 14.72 6.65
N VAL A 137 40.47 14.70 7.01
CA VAL A 137 39.77 15.93 7.48
C VAL A 137 40.46 16.53 8.69
N LYS A 138 40.90 15.70 9.62
CA LYS A 138 41.69 16.12 10.79
C LYS A 138 43.05 16.68 10.42
N ALA A 139 43.78 16.00 9.56
CA ALA A 139 45.16 16.42 9.14
C ALA A 139 45.15 17.81 8.45
N PHE A 140 44.06 18.13 7.73
CA PHE A 140 43.95 19.41 6.99
C PHE A 140 43.06 20.45 7.72
N ASN A 141 42.62 20.20 8.97
CA ASN A 141 41.73 21.06 9.74
C ASN A 141 40.40 21.40 9.03
N GLY A 142 39.87 20.43 8.26
CA GLY A 142 38.69 20.60 7.41
C GLY A 142 37.35 20.49 8.14
N GLU A 143 37.32 20.34 9.50
CA GLU A 143 36.10 20.09 10.25
C GLU A 143 35.05 21.21 10.13
N LYS A 144 35.53 22.47 10.08
CA LYS A 144 34.60 23.61 9.96
C LYS A 144 33.91 23.66 8.62
N ASP A 145 34.63 23.33 7.54
CA ASP A 145 34.06 23.27 6.20
C ASP A 145 33.13 22.08 6.03
N SER A 146 33.49 20.94 6.62
CA SER A 146 32.62 19.76 6.67
C SER A 146 31.28 20.04 7.37
N VAL A 147 31.33 20.69 8.56
CA VAL A 147 30.11 21.08 9.30
C VAL A 147 29.27 22.09 8.53
N LYS A 148 29.92 23.04 7.83
CA LYS A 148 29.22 24.02 6.99
C LYS A 148 28.47 23.31 5.86
N THR A 149 29.13 22.43 5.11
CA THR A 149 28.53 21.65 4.03
C THR A 149 27.40 20.76 4.53
N PHE A 150 27.59 20.10 5.69
CA PHE A 150 26.56 19.32 6.34
C PHE A 150 25.30 20.17 6.63
N ASN A 151 25.48 21.37 7.19
CA ASN A 151 24.35 22.26 7.48
C ASN A 151 23.60 22.69 6.21
N GLU A 152 24.30 22.98 5.11
CA GLU A 152 23.68 23.29 3.81
C GLU A 152 22.80 22.14 3.31
N TYR A 153 23.29 20.90 3.36
CA TYR A 153 22.50 19.70 2.99
C TYR A 153 21.36 19.44 3.95
N ASN A 154 21.58 19.63 5.26
CA ASN A 154 20.57 19.45 6.28
C ASN A 154 19.43 20.48 6.16
N ASP A 155 19.73 21.73 5.84
CA ASP A 155 18.73 22.77 5.59
C ASP A 155 17.89 22.46 4.34
N ALA A 156 18.51 21.94 3.28
CA ALA A 156 17.81 21.49 2.08
C ALA A 156 16.91 20.27 2.38
N LEU A 157 17.38 19.35 3.22
CA LEU A 157 16.59 18.21 3.71
C LEU A 157 15.42 18.70 4.56
N TYR A 158 15.65 19.59 5.50
CA TYR A 158 14.60 20.16 6.34
C TYR A 158 13.50 20.83 5.51
N ASP A 159 13.86 21.69 4.53
CA ASP A 159 12.88 22.40 3.68
C ASP A 159 12.02 21.44 2.86
N SER A 160 12.58 20.36 2.36
CA SER A 160 11.85 19.36 1.59
C SER A 160 11.05 18.40 2.48
N ALA A 161 11.60 17.99 3.61
CA ALA A 161 11.00 17.01 4.50
C ALA A 161 9.74 17.53 5.19
N TRP A 162 9.78 18.75 5.76
CA TRP A 162 8.59 19.29 6.43
C TRP A 162 7.43 19.51 5.46
N LYS A 163 7.71 19.97 4.21
CA LYS A 163 6.68 20.14 3.16
C LYS A 163 6.08 18.79 2.73
N SER A 164 6.94 17.79 2.53
CA SER A 164 6.52 16.44 2.21
C SER A 164 5.65 15.83 3.31
N GLN A 165 6.08 15.94 4.57
CA GLN A 165 5.35 15.42 5.73
C GLN A 165 4.03 16.15 5.97
N PHE A 166 4.02 17.48 5.84
CA PHE A 166 2.80 18.27 5.98
C PHE A 166 1.75 17.86 4.94
N LEU A 167 2.13 17.83 3.65
CA LEU A 167 1.21 17.44 2.58
C LEU A 167 0.72 15.99 2.73
N SER A 168 1.63 15.06 3.06
CA SER A 168 1.24 13.67 3.30
C SER A 168 0.33 13.54 4.52
N GLY A 169 0.61 14.31 5.58
CA GLY A 169 -0.21 14.34 6.78
C GLY A 169 -1.63 14.89 6.57
N LEU A 170 -1.85 15.71 5.54
CA LEU A 170 -3.18 16.20 5.19
C LEU A 170 -4.09 15.14 4.56
N MET A 171 -3.54 14.03 4.04
CA MET A 171 -4.34 13.01 3.33
C MET A 171 -5.44 12.44 4.21
N GLN A 172 -5.12 12.04 5.44
CA GLN A 172 -6.08 11.44 6.36
C GLN A 172 -7.16 12.43 6.81
N PRO A 173 -6.84 13.66 7.29
CA PRO A 173 -7.85 14.67 7.61
C PRO A 173 -8.76 15.02 6.44
N LEU A 174 -8.23 15.18 5.23
CA LEU A 174 -9.03 15.48 4.05
C LEU A 174 -9.96 14.32 3.66
N SER A 175 -9.48 13.07 3.73
CA SER A 175 -10.33 11.90 3.50
C SER A 175 -11.45 11.82 4.52
N ASN A 176 -11.15 12.06 5.79
CA ASN A 176 -12.17 12.09 6.86
C ASN A 176 -13.17 13.23 6.66
N PHE A 177 -12.71 14.40 6.21
CA PHE A 177 -13.58 15.53 5.93
C PHE A 177 -14.59 15.20 4.83
N VAL A 178 -14.13 14.64 3.71
CA VAL A 178 -15.03 14.20 2.61
C VAL A 178 -15.98 13.10 3.08
N GLY A 179 -15.50 12.13 3.84
CA GLY A 179 -16.33 11.09 4.42
C GLY A 179 -17.42 11.65 5.33
N ASN A 180 -17.07 12.66 6.16
CA ASN A 180 -18.04 13.34 7.03
C ASN A 180 -19.05 14.18 6.24
N LEU A 181 -18.64 14.83 5.15
CA LEU A 181 -19.59 15.50 4.25
C LEU A 181 -20.59 14.50 3.64
N GLY A 182 -20.10 13.33 3.22
CA GLY A 182 -20.94 12.24 2.74
C GLY A 182 -21.94 11.78 3.82
N TYR A 183 -21.44 11.58 5.04
CA TYR A 183 -22.29 11.24 6.19
C TYR A 183 -23.39 12.26 6.44
N VAL A 184 -23.05 13.56 6.50
CA VAL A 184 -24.03 14.64 6.69
C VAL A 184 -25.06 14.66 5.55
N SER A 185 -24.62 14.49 4.31
CA SER A 185 -25.51 14.43 3.15
C SER A 185 -26.49 13.26 3.22
N VAL A 186 -26.02 12.10 3.66
CA VAL A 186 -26.86 10.91 3.90
C VAL A 186 -27.87 11.16 5.03
N CYS A 187 -27.46 11.79 6.12
CA CYS A 187 -28.36 12.14 7.23
C CYS A 187 -29.45 13.13 6.81
N LEU A 188 -29.09 14.17 6.07
CA LEU A 188 -30.04 15.18 5.59
C LEU A 188 -31.05 14.57 4.61
N LEU A 189 -30.58 13.84 3.62
CA LEU A 189 -31.48 13.19 2.66
C LEU A 189 -32.31 12.09 3.33
N GLY A 190 -31.70 11.28 4.21
CA GLY A 190 -32.38 10.25 4.98
C GLY A 190 -33.47 10.83 5.87
N GLY A 191 -33.20 11.94 6.58
CA GLY A 191 -34.20 12.64 7.38
C GLY A 191 -35.37 13.17 6.55
N PHE A 192 -35.08 13.72 5.37
CA PHE A 192 -36.14 14.19 4.43
C PHE A 192 -37.00 13.03 3.92
N LEU A 193 -36.39 11.90 3.55
CA LEU A 193 -37.12 10.70 3.08
C LEU A 193 -37.92 10.02 4.21
N ALA A 194 -37.41 10.03 5.43
CA ALA A 194 -38.13 9.50 6.61
C ALA A 194 -39.32 10.38 6.96
N GLY A 195 -39.20 11.72 6.87
CA GLY A 195 -40.32 12.65 7.03
C GLY A 195 -41.45 12.43 5.99
N GLY A 196 -41.09 11.92 4.81
CA GLY A 196 -42.06 11.49 3.77
C GLY A 196 -42.52 10.04 3.90
N ASN A 197 -42.27 9.35 5.01
CA ASN A 197 -42.60 7.93 5.27
C ASN A 197 -42.06 6.96 4.20
N THR A 198 -41.02 7.33 3.47
CA THR A 198 -40.41 6.48 2.42
C THR A 198 -39.42 5.49 2.99
N ILE A 199 -38.74 5.83 4.09
CA ILE A 199 -37.77 5.00 4.81
C ILE A 199 -37.95 5.16 6.31
N THR A 200 -37.44 4.23 7.09
CA THR A 200 -37.48 4.28 8.56
C THR A 200 -36.20 4.90 9.13
N ILE A 201 -36.24 5.32 10.40
CA ILE A 201 -35.01 5.77 11.11
C ILE A 201 -34.00 4.64 11.21
N GLY A 202 -34.46 3.39 11.33
CA GLY A 202 -33.61 2.20 11.32
C GLY A 202 -32.85 2.04 9.99
N ASP A 203 -33.51 2.33 8.86
CA ASP A 203 -32.88 2.28 7.54
C ASP A 203 -31.78 3.33 7.40
N ILE A 204 -31.97 4.53 7.96
CA ILE A 204 -30.93 5.57 7.98
C ILE A 204 -29.71 5.09 8.77
N GLN A 205 -29.95 4.49 9.94
CA GLN A 205 -28.86 3.98 10.80
C GLN A 205 -28.11 2.84 10.11
N ALA A 206 -28.81 1.90 9.49
CA ALA A 206 -28.22 0.83 8.71
C ALA A 206 -27.42 1.38 7.53
N PHE A 207 -27.96 2.36 6.81
CA PHE A 207 -27.30 2.98 5.68
C PHE A 207 -25.99 3.68 6.07
N ILE A 208 -25.96 4.39 7.20
CA ILE A 208 -24.75 5.00 7.76
C ILE A 208 -23.68 3.95 8.01
N GLN A 209 -24.04 2.81 8.58
CA GLN A 209 -23.10 1.70 8.80
C GLN A 209 -22.55 1.16 7.48
N TYR A 210 -23.40 1.00 6.47
CA TYR A 210 -22.96 0.55 5.16
C TYR A 210 -21.98 1.53 4.50
N VAL A 211 -22.24 2.84 4.55
CA VAL A 211 -21.34 3.87 4.03
C VAL A 211 -19.96 3.81 4.71
N ARG A 212 -19.93 3.64 6.03
CA ARG A 212 -18.67 3.51 6.79
C ARG A 212 -17.89 2.25 6.42
N GLN A 213 -18.58 1.13 6.23
CA GLN A 213 -17.97 -0.14 5.89
C GLN A 213 -17.59 -0.26 4.41
N PHE A 214 -18.10 0.60 3.53
CA PHE A 214 -17.87 0.52 2.10
C PHE A 214 -16.46 0.95 1.67
N ASN A 215 -15.87 1.92 2.38
CA ASN A 215 -14.55 2.44 2.04
C ASN A 215 -13.40 1.50 2.36
N GLN A 216 -13.51 0.73 3.44
CA GLN A 216 -12.44 -0.14 3.92
C GLN A 216 -12.05 -1.24 2.92
N PRO A 217 -12.98 -2.02 2.34
CA PRO A 217 -12.64 -3.04 1.35
C PRO A 217 -11.99 -2.47 0.09
N ILE A 218 -12.34 -1.25 -0.33
CA ILE A 218 -11.75 -0.60 -1.49
C ILE A 218 -10.28 -0.25 -1.22
N ALA A 219 -9.98 0.29 -0.04
CA ALA A 219 -8.60 0.55 0.36
C ALA A 219 -7.77 -0.75 0.46
N GLN A 220 -8.37 -1.82 0.95
CA GLN A 220 -7.73 -3.13 1.03
C GLN A 220 -7.43 -3.73 -0.35
N LEU A 221 -8.32 -3.58 -1.33
CA LEU A 221 -8.06 -3.98 -2.72
C LEU A 221 -6.89 -3.21 -3.31
N ALA A 222 -6.78 -1.90 -3.06
CA ALA A 222 -5.65 -1.09 -3.50
C ALA A 222 -4.32 -1.57 -2.87
N GLN A 223 -4.30 -1.92 -1.58
CA GLN A 223 -3.12 -2.49 -0.93
C GLN A 223 -2.73 -3.85 -1.51
N THR A 224 -3.71 -4.67 -1.87
CA THR A 224 -3.46 -5.97 -2.51
C THR A 224 -2.75 -5.82 -3.86
N MET A 225 -3.05 -4.78 -4.62
CA MET A 225 -2.35 -4.49 -5.88
C MET A 225 -0.85 -4.22 -5.67
N ASN A 226 -0.47 -3.49 -4.62
CA ASN A 226 0.94 -3.27 -4.28
C ASN A 226 1.65 -4.57 -3.88
N MET A 227 0.96 -5.43 -3.13
CA MET A 227 1.48 -6.74 -2.75
C MET A 227 1.69 -7.63 -3.98
N LEU A 228 0.75 -7.64 -4.94
CA LEU A 228 0.87 -8.40 -6.17
C LEU A 228 2.07 -7.94 -7.03
N GLN A 229 2.42 -6.66 -7.02
CA GLN A 229 3.64 -6.16 -7.67
C GLN A 229 4.91 -6.74 -7.05
N SER A 230 4.99 -6.80 -5.71
CA SER A 230 6.12 -7.42 -5.01
C SER A 230 6.21 -8.92 -5.29
N THR A 231 5.05 -9.59 -5.38
CA THR A 231 4.96 -11.00 -5.72
C THR A 231 5.40 -11.26 -7.16
N ALA A 232 5.05 -10.37 -8.09
CA ALA A 232 5.51 -10.47 -9.48
C ALA A 232 7.04 -10.39 -9.57
N ALA A 233 7.68 -9.49 -8.82
CA ALA A 233 9.14 -9.40 -8.77
C ALA A 233 9.80 -10.65 -8.18
N ALA A 234 9.22 -11.27 -7.14
CA ALA A 234 9.69 -12.54 -6.60
C ALA A 234 9.49 -13.69 -7.60
N ALA A 235 8.36 -13.71 -8.29
CA ALA A 235 8.09 -14.70 -9.33
C ALA A 235 9.08 -14.59 -10.50
N GLU A 236 9.38 -13.36 -10.97
CA GLU A 236 10.37 -13.13 -12.02
C GLU A 236 11.72 -13.78 -11.67
N ARG A 237 12.24 -13.55 -10.45
CA ARG A 237 13.49 -14.15 -9.98
C ARG A 237 13.45 -15.68 -9.90
N VAL A 238 12.29 -16.25 -9.61
CA VAL A 238 12.10 -17.73 -9.56
C VAL A 238 12.07 -18.33 -10.96
N PHE A 239 11.58 -17.63 -11.97
CA PHE A 239 11.46 -18.12 -13.35
C PHE A 239 12.68 -17.81 -14.23
N GLU A 240 13.54 -16.86 -13.84
CA GLU A 240 14.86 -16.63 -14.45
C GLU A 240 15.87 -17.71 -14.06
#